data_3fbde09450bdfc70c55eac97ee53331e
#
_entry.id   3fbde09450bdfc70c55eac97ee53331e
#
_cell.length_a   1.000
_cell.length_b   1.000
_cell.length_c   1.000
_cell.angle_alpha   90.00
_cell.angle_beta   90.00
_cell.angle_gamma   90.00
#
_symmetry.space_group_name_H-M   'P 1'
#
loop_
_entity.id
_entity.type
_entity.pdbx_description
1 polymer ?
#
loop_
_entity_poly.entity_id
_entity_poly.type
_entity_poly.pdbx_seq_one_letter_code
_entity_poly.pdbx_strand_id
1 'polypeptide(L)'
;IKSLIYPVPNQKLYGLGIHTTKGLDGRVKLGPDAEFLGESLQFDYSINTNKKQKYYENCKEYLPFLELEDIEPDFAGIRPKLQKPGENVRDFIIQNEHKKGFNNFINLIGIESPGLTASLAIGGYVKQSINWY
;
A
#
# COMPACT_ATOMS: atom_id res chain seq x y z
N ILE A 1 12.60 9.53 16.65
CA ILE A 1 12.73 9.66 15.18
C ILE A 1 11.89 10.87 14.75
N LYS A 2 12.48 11.83 14.04
CA LYS A 2 11.80 13.04 13.57
C LYS A 2 11.40 12.98 12.11
N SER A 3 12.02 12.12 11.32
CA SER A 3 11.86 12.01 9.87
C SER A 3 11.43 10.60 9.47
N LEU A 4 10.83 10.47 8.28
CA LEU A 4 10.63 9.19 7.65
C LEU A 4 11.99 8.68 7.14
N ILE A 5 12.30 7.43 7.39
CA ILE A 5 13.55 6.80 6.98
C ILE A 5 13.20 5.58 6.12
N TYR A 6 13.73 5.58 4.90
CA TYR A 6 13.53 4.51 3.94
C TYR A 6 14.85 3.77 3.70
N PRO A 7 14.86 2.44 3.67
CA PRO A 7 16.02 1.70 3.18
C PRO A 7 16.21 1.97 1.67
N VAL A 8 17.41 1.75 1.17
CA VAL A 8 17.64 1.76 -0.27
C VAL A 8 16.84 0.61 -0.89
N PRO A 9 15.96 0.88 -1.87
CA PRO A 9 15.12 -0.15 -2.45
C PRO A 9 15.96 -1.26 -3.09
N ASN A 10 15.69 -2.51 -2.72
CA ASN A 10 16.22 -3.66 -3.42
C ASN A 10 15.36 -3.90 -4.67
N GLN A 11 15.97 -4.06 -5.85
CA GLN A 11 15.29 -4.26 -7.14
C GLN A 11 14.33 -5.47 -7.17
N LYS A 12 14.46 -6.40 -6.22
CA LYS A 12 13.62 -7.61 -6.11
C LYS A 12 12.44 -7.46 -5.14
N LEU A 13 12.30 -6.32 -4.44
CA LEU A 13 11.23 -6.12 -3.46
C LEU A 13 10.01 -5.46 -4.11
N TYR A 14 8.84 -5.99 -3.80
CA TYR A 14 7.55 -5.36 -4.11
C TYR A 14 7.31 -4.22 -3.12
N GLY A 15 7.73 -2.99 -3.49
CA GLY A 15 7.53 -1.79 -2.68
C GLY A 15 8.84 -1.19 -2.15
N LEU A 16 8.69 -0.24 -1.23
CA LEU A 16 9.80 0.57 -0.71
C LEU A 16 10.58 -0.11 0.44
N GLY A 17 10.27 -1.37 0.74
CA GLY A 17 10.81 -2.05 1.92
C GLY A 17 10.19 -1.57 3.24
N ILE A 18 10.58 -2.20 4.34
CA ILE A 18 10.15 -1.78 5.67
C ILE A 18 10.81 -0.43 5.97
N HIS A 19 10.01 0.60 6.22
CA HIS A 19 10.47 1.96 6.49
C HIS A 19 9.80 2.51 7.74
N THR A 20 10.24 3.67 8.20
CA THR A 20 9.62 4.32 9.37
C THR A 20 8.47 5.22 8.93
N THR A 21 7.37 5.17 9.67
CA THR A 21 6.25 6.12 9.56
C THR A 21 5.94 6.66 10.94
N LYS A 22 5.76 7.97 11.05
CA LYS A 22 5.41 8.63 12.31
C LYS A 22 3.91 8.87 12.37
N GLY A 23 3.25 8.36 13.40
CA GLY A 23 1.86 8.66 13.72
C GLY A 23 1.68 10.07 14.28
N LEU A 24 0.44 10.56 14.24
CA LEU A 24 0.08 11.86 14.86
C LEU A 24 0.20 11.82 16.38
N ASP A 25 0.10 10.65 16.98
CA ASP A 25 0.33 10.36 18.40
C ASP A 25 1.82 10.33 18.78
N GLY A 26 2.72 10.51 17.82
CA GLY A 26 4.16 10.50 18.01
C GLY A 26 4.80 9.12 17.96
N ARG A 27 4.02 8.04 17.94
CA ARG A 27 4.55 6.68 17.78
C ARG A 27 5.19 6.49 16.41
N VAL A 28 6.24 5.69 16.37
CA VAL A 28 6.92 5.30 15.13
C VAL A 28 6.47 3.90 14.76
N LYS A 29 6.02 3.73 13.52
CA LYS A 29 5.66 2.44 12.96
C LYS A 29 6.74 1.99 12.00
N LEU A 30 7.00 0.71 11.95
CA LEU A 30 7.88 0.04 11.00
C LEU A 30 7.03 -0.75 10.02
N GLY A 31 7.20 -0.48 8.74
CA GLY A 31 6.43 -1.18 7.71
C GLY A 31 6.21 -0.36 6.44
N PRO A 32 5.39 -0.88 5.53
CA PRO A 32 4.78 -2.20 5.58
C PRO A 32 5.74 -3.34 5.26
N ASP A 33 5.40 -4.56 5.69
CA ASP A 33 5.79 -5.79 5.05
C ASP A 33 4.63 -6.25 4.17
N ALA A 34 4.89 -6.77 2.99
CA ALA A 34 3.86 -7.16 2.04
C ALA A 34 4.06 -8.61 1.60
N GLU A 35 2.95 -9.35 1.53
CA GLU A 35 2.90 -10.69 0.96
C GLU A 35 1.62 -10.87 0.16
N PHE A 36 1.67 -11.69 -0.87
CA PHE A 36 0.49 -12.02 -1.65
C PHE A 36 -0.37 -13.05 -0.94
N LEU A 37 -1.68 -12.79 -0.83
CA LEU A 37 -2.64 -13.73 -0.22
C LEU A 37 -3.00 -14.89 -1.15
N GLY A 38 -2.49 -14.93 -2.36
CA GLY A 38 -2.85 -15.93 -3.36
C GLY A 38 -4.27 -15.74 -3.90
N GLU A 39 -4.90 -16.83 -4.32
CA GLU A 39 -6.26 -16.83 -4.88
C GLU A 39 -7.35 -16.99 -3.80
N SER A 40 -6.97 -16.97 -2.52
CA SER A 40 -7.93 -17.04 -1.42
C SER A 40 -8.79 -15.78 -1.40
N LEU A 41 -10.10 -15.98 -1.40
CA LEU A 41 -11.08 -14.90 -1.19
C LEU A 41 -11.30 -14.58 0.29
N GLN A 42 -10.56 -15.23 1.19
CA GLN A 42 -10.66 -14.96 2.62
C GLN A 42 -9.79 -13.75 2.97
N PHE A 43 -10.45 -12.70 3.43
CA PHE A 43 -9.78 -11.51 3.93
C PHE A 43 -9.32 -11.78 5.38
N ASP A 44 -8.07 -12.21 5.50
CA ASP A 44 -7.44 -12.42 6.81
C ASP A 44 -6.65 -11.18 7.21
N TYR A 45 -7.06 -10.53 8.30
CA TYR A 45 -6.40 -9.38 8.91
C TYR A 45 -5.59 -9.76 10.14
N SER A 46 -5.39 -11.05 10.39
CA SER A 46 -4.56 -11.51 11.50
C SER A 46 -3.11 -11.04 11.33
N ILE A 47 -2.46 -10.82 12.46
CA ILE A 47 -1.07 -10.37 12.48
C ILE A 47 -0.18 -11.57 12.73
N ASN A 48 0.74 -11.84 11.83
CA ASN A 48 1.76 -12.87 12.01
C ASN A 48 2.89 -12.35 12.91
N THR A 49 2.80 -12.67 14.20
CA THR A 49 3.79 -12.24 15.20
C THR A 49 5.18 -12.85 14.99
N ASN A 50 5.29 -13.95 14.24
CA ASN A 50 6.59 -14.55 13.91
C ASN A 50 7.47 -13.68 13.02
N LYS A 51 6.89 -12.62 12.44
CA LYS A 51 7.63 -11.66 11.59
C LYS A 51 8.47 -10.67 12.40
N LYS A 52 8.35 -10.62 13.72
CA LYS A 52 9.06 -9.67 14.59
C LYS A 52 10.56 -9.66 14.32
N GLN A 53 11.18 -10.83 14.26
CA GLN A 53 12.61 -10.98 13.96
C GLN A 53 12.99 -10.40 12.60
N LYS A 54 12.20 -10.66 11.57
CA LYS A 54 12.39 -10.11 10.22
C LYS A 54 12.35 -8.58 10.21
N TYR A 55 11.42 -7.98 10.94
CA TYR A 55 11.35 -6.51 11.06
C TYR A 55 12.60 -5.95 11.73
N TYR A 56 13.04 -6.57 12.81
CA TYR A 56 14.26 -6.19 13.52
C TYR A 56 15.47 -6.22 12.60
N GLU A 57 15.74 -7.33 11.93
CA GLU A 57 16.88 -7.51 11.03
C GLU A 57 16.89 -6.50 9.89
N ASN A 58 15.72 -6.22 9.29
CA ASN A 58 15.61 -5.25 8.20
C ASN A 58 15.80 -3.80 8.68
N CYS A 59 15.43 -3.49 9.93
CA CYS A 59 15.47 -2.12 10.43
C CYS A 59 16.75 -1.79 11.17
N LYS A 60 17.42 -2.78 11.77
CA LYS A 60 18.64 -2.58 12.58
C LYS A 60 19.76 -1.88 11.81
N GLU A 61 19.86 -2.11 10.51
CA GLU A 61 20.89 -1.50 9.65
C GLU A 61 20.80 0.03 9.64
N TYR A 62 19.58 0.59 9.58
CA TYR A 62 19.36 2.05 9.53
C TYR A 62 18.78 2.64 10.83
N LEU A 63 18.46 1.79 11.80
CA LEU A 63 18.07 2.14 13.17
C LEU A 63 18.96 1.39 14.18
N PRO A 64 20.24 1.76 14.31
CA PRO A 64 21.20 0.98 15.12
C PRO A 64 20.87 0.94 16.63
N PHE A 65 20.01 1.83 17.10
CA PHE A 65 19.52 1.87 18.48
C PHE A 65 18.28 1.00 18.74
N LEU A 66 17.66 0.43 17.68
CA LEU A 66 16.48 -0.43 17.81
C LEU A 66 16.86 -1.74 18.49
N GLU A 67 16.06 -2.15 19.47
CA GLU A 67 16.17 -3.48 20.08
C GLU A 67 14.95 -4.32 19.67
N LEU A 68 15.10 -5.65 19.74
CA LEU A 68 14.01 -6.55 19.32
C LEU A 68 12.75 -6.34 20.17
N GLU A 69 12.92 -6.05 21.43
CA GLU A 69 11.87 -5.82 22.44
C GLU A 69 11.04 -4.56 22.14
N ASP A 70 11.61 -3.60 21.43
CA ASP A 70 10.92 -2.34 21.04
C ASP A 70 9.85 -2.57 19.97
N ILE A 71 9.86 -3.73 19.31
CA ILE A 71 8.95 -4.02 18.20
C ILE A 71 7.71 -4.76 18.71
N GLU A 72 6.55 -4.16 18.49
CA GLU A 72 5.25 -4.76 18.80
C GLU A 72 4.37 -4.82 17.55
N PRO A 73 3.49 -5.85 17.46
CA PRO A 73 2.50 -5.92 16.39
C PRO A 73 1.56 -4.71 16.44
N ASP A 74 1.22 -4.12 15.29
CA ASP A 74 0.28 -2.99 15.22
C ASP A 74 -0.98 -3.41 14.47
N PHE A 75 -0.97 -3.45 13.14
CA PHE A 75 -2.13 -3.86 12.34
C PHE A 75 -1.73 -4.48 11.00
N ALA A 76 -2.66 -5.22 10.42
CA ALA A 76 -2.60 -5.70 9.05
C ALA A 76 -3.67 -5.02 8.20
N GLY A 77 -3.40 -4.88 6.91
CA GLY A 77 -4.33 -4.36 5.93
C GLY A 77 -4.23 -5.15 4.63
N ILE A 78 -5.26 -5.09 3.79
CA ILE A 78 -5.27 -5.74 2.49
C ILE A 78 -5.24 -4.67 1.41
N ARG A 79 -4.23 -4.74 0.55
CA ARG A 79 -4.08 -3.83 -0.59
C ARG A 79 -4.50 -4.55 -1.86
N PRO A 80 -5.54 -4.07 -2.57
CA PRO A 80 -5.90 -4.64 -3.87
C PRO A 80 -4.81 -4.38 -4.89
N LYS A 81 -4.51 -5.39 -5.72
CA LYS A 81 -3.55 -5.31 -6.82
C LYS A 81 -4.23 -5.72 -8.13
N LEU A 82 -3.92 -5.01 -9.22
CA LEU A 82 -4.39 -5.35 -10.57
C LEU A 82 -3.50 -6.40 -11.24
N GLN A 83 -2.31 -6.62 -10.74
CA GLN A 83 -1.34 -7.57 -11.26
C GLN A 83 -1.09 -8.72 -10.30
N LYS A 84 -0.78 -9.89 -10.86
CA LYS A 84 -0.31 -11.05 -10.12
C LYS A 84 1.18 -10.90 -9.75
N PRO A 85 1.69 -11.73 -8.81
CA PRO A 85 3.12 -11.81 -8.55
C PRO A 85 3.93 -12.05 -9.82
N GLY A 86 4.96 -11.25 -10.06
CA GLY A 86 5.82 -11.36 -11.24
C GLY A 86 5.33 -10.65 -12.50
N GLU A 87 4.10 -10.15 -12.52
CA GLU A 87 3.61 -9.30 -13.61
C GLU A 87 4.09 -7.85 -13.47
N ASN A 88 4.10 -7.12 -14.58
CA ASN A 88 4.39 -5.70 -14.58
C ASN A 88 3.34 -4.91 -13.78
N VAL A 89 3.79 -3.85 -13.14
CA VAL A 89 2.89 -2.91 -12.42
C VAL A 89 1.87 -2.34 -13.39
N ARG A 90 0.60 -2.35 -12.97
CA ARG A 90 -0.52 -1.76 -13.72
C ARG A 90 -0.95 -0.47 -13.05
N ASP A 91 -1.29 0.51 -13.87
CA ASP A 91 -1.84 1.77 -13.40
C ASP A 91 -3.33 1.64 -13.02
N PHE A 92 -3.87 2.65 -12.37
CA PHE A 92 -5.28 2.76 -12.02
C PHE A 92 -6.17 2.66 -13.27
N ILE A 93 -7.28 1.96 -13.15
CA ILE A 93 -8.32 1.93 -14.18
C ILE A 93 -9.39 2.93 -13.81
N ILE A 94 -9.52 3.99 -14.60
CA ILE A 94 -10.59 4.98 -14.49
C ILE A 94 -11.34 4.95 -15.82
N GLN A 95 -12.50 4.33 -15.84
CA GLN A 95 -13.21 4.01 -17.07
C GLN A 95 -14.68 4.35 -17.00
N ASN A 96 -15.15 5.18 -17.95
CA ASN A 96 -16.57 5.38 -18.17
C ASN A 96 -17.13 4.18 -18.94
N GLU A 97 -18.13 3.52 -18.38
CA GLU A 97 -18.70 2.27 -18.92
C GLU A 97 -19.87 2.51 -19.89
N HIS A 98 -20.06 3.74 -20.35
CA HIS A 98 -21.12 4.10 -21.30
C HIS A 98 -21.13 3.21 -22.56
N LYS A 99 -19.94 2.91 -23.10
CA LYS A 99 -19.80 2.02 -24.28
C LYS A 99 -20.27 0.58 -24.04
N LYS A 100 -20.40 0.17 -22.79
CA LYS A 100 -20.96 -1.12 -22.37
C LYS A 100 -22.45 -1.06 -22.03
N GLY A 101 -23.09 0.09 -22.25
CA GLY A 101 -24.52 0.30 -21.96
C GLY A 101 -24.83 0.80 -20.54
N PHE A 102 -23.81 1.07 -19.72
CA PHE A 102 -23.98 1.59 -18.36
C PHE A 102 -23.81 3.12 -18.36
N ASN A 103 -24.91 3.83 -18.55
CA ASN A 103 -24.89 5.29 -18.53
C ASN A 103 -24.59 5.82 -17.12
N ASN A 104 -23.78 6.88 -17.05
CA ASN A 104 -23.37 7.54 -15.79
C ASN A 104 -22.66 6.62 -14.78
N PHE A 105 -22.05 5.54 -15.26
CA PHE A 105 -21.30 4.63 -14.45
C PHE A 105 -19.78 4.73 -14.78
N ILE A 106 -18.99 5.13 -13.79
CA ILE A 106 -17.54 5.24 -13.91
C ILE A 106 -16.89 4.27 -12.93
N ASN A 107 -16.11 3.34 -13.46
CA ASN A 107 -15.29 2.43 -12.68
C ASN A 107 -14.01 3.10 -12.22
N LEU A 108 -13.70 2.96 -10.94
CA LEU A 108 -12.44 3.34 -10.31
C LEU A 108 -11.84 2.09 -9.68
N ILE A 109 -10.93 1.42 -10.40
CA ILE A 109 -10.43 0.10 -10.02
C ILE A 109 -8.93 0.15 -9.81
N GLY A 110 -8.44 -0.58 -8.78
CA GLY A 110 -7.02 -0.71 -8.51
C GLY A 110 -6.38 0.56 -7.95
N ILE A 111 -7.18 1.47 -7.40
CA ILE A 111 -6.64 2.69 -6.78
C ILE A 111 -6.04 2.33 -5.43
N GLU A 112 -4.72 2.25 -5.41
CA GLU A 112 -3.89 2.04 -4.24
C GLU A 112 -2.97 3.26 -4.01
N SER A 113 -1.84 3.11 -3.34
CA SER A 113 -0.87 4.21 -3.21
C SER A 113 -0.29 4.59 -4.60
N PRO A 114 -0.27 5.87 -4.98
CA PRO A 114 -0.55 7.09 -4.20
C PRO A 114 -1.98 7.66 -4.39
N GLY A 115 -3.01 6.83 -4.50
CA GLY A 115 -4.38 7.25 -4.81
C GLY A 115 -4.95 8.34 -3.88
N LEU A 116 -4.64 8.29 -2.57
CA LEU A 116 -5.10 9.30 -1.64
C LEU A 116 -4.52 10.68 -1.96
N THR A 117 -3.22 10.78 -2.21
CA THR A 117 -2.57 12.04 -2.58
C THR A 117 -2.97 12.52 -3.98
N ALA A 118 -3.34 11.59 -4.87
CA ALA A 118 -3.83 11.89 -6.22
C ALA A 118 -5.35 12.12 -6.28
N SER A 119 -6.07 12.02 -5.16
CA SER A 119 -7.54 11.98 -5.15
C SER A 119 -8.21 13.18 -5.78
N LEU A 120 -7.68 14.38 -5.58
CA LEU A 120 -8.21 15.62 -6.20
C LEU A 120 -8.03 15.61 -7.72
N ALA A 121 -6.89 15.13 -8.21
CA ALA A 121 -6.64 14.99 -9.65
C ALA A 121 -7.55 13.91 -10.27
N ILE A 122 -7.72 12.77 -9.58
CA ILE A 122 -8.65 11.71 -9.97
C ILE A 122 -10.09 12.27 -10.04
N GLY A 123 -10.51 13.02 -9.04
CA GLY A 123 -11.83 13.67 -9.03
C GLY A 123 -12.03 14.63 -10.20
N GLY A 124 -11.01 15.43 -10.53
CA GLY A 124 -10.99 16.30 -11.70
C GLY A 124 -11.11 15.53 -13.02
N TYR A 125 -10.39 14.42 -13.14
CA TYR A 125 -10.45 13.53 -14.31
C TYR A 125 -11.83 12.87 -14.46
N VAL A 126 -12.40 12.36 -13.37
CA VAL A 126 -13.75 11.78 -13.35
C VAL A 126 -14.79 12.83 -13.77
N LYS A 127 -14.70 14.06 -13.23
CA LYS A 127 -15.59 15.15 -13.60
C LYS A 127 -15.59 15.43 -15.12
N GLN A 128 -14.42 15.41 -15.75
CA GLN A 128 -14.30 15.60 -17.21
C GLN A 128 -14.90 14.44 -18.02
N SER A 129 -14.94 13.23 -17.42
CA SER A 129 -15.48 12.03 -18.05
C SER A 129 -17.01 11.92 -17.95
N ILE A 130 -17.66 12.79 -17.18
CA ILE A 130 -19.12 12.86 -17.04
C ILE A 130 -19.63 13.86 -18.07
N ASN A 131 -20.43 13.39 -19.01
CA ASN A 131 -21.19 14.26 -19.89
C ASN A 131 -22.40 14.80 -19.12
N TRP A 132 -22.33 16.04 -18.69
CA TRP A 132 -23.49 16.74 -18.14
C TRP A 132 -24.37 17.16 -19.34
N TYR A 133 -25.50 16.52 -19.52
CA TYR A 133 -26.56 16.97 -20.42
C TYR A 133 -27.56 17.82 -19.64
#